data_2846eaffc7bb59627a123d98e29deb5f
#
_entry.id   2846eaffc7bb59627a123d98e29deb5f
#
_cell.length_a   1.000
_cell.length_b   1.000
_cell.length_c   1.000
_cell.angle_alpha   90.00
_cell.angle_beta   90.00
_cell.angle_gamma   90.00
#
_symmetry.space_group_name_H-M   'P 1'
#
loop_
_entity.id
_entity.type
_entity.pdbx_description
1 polymer ?
#
loop_
_entity_poly.entity_id
_entity_poly.type
_entity_poly.pdbx_seq_one_letter_code
_entity_poly.pdbx_strand_id
1 'polypeptide(L)'
;HTNIDTCGAVFTREEPFFSKLEELMKYTDMLMLDIKHIDDEQHKILTGHSNKNILEFARYLSDIKKPIWIRHVLVPERSDYDEYLERLHDFIETLDNVEKVEVLPYHTLGEYKWKELGYDYPLAGIDPPTKERVENANRILETAKYLKK
;
A
#
# COMPACT_ATOMS: atom_id res chain seq x y z
N HIS A 1 -12.82 2.64 18.74
CA HIS A 1 -11.90 2.96 17.63
C HIS A 1 -12.06 1.93 16.51
N THR A 2 -12.39 2.37 15.33
CA THR A 2 -12.62 1.53 14.14
C THR A 2 -11.50 1.74 13.13
N ASN A 3 -10.99 0.65 12.57
CA ASN A 3 -9.95 0.67 11.55
C ASN A 3 -10.36 -0.24 10.37
N ILE A 4 -10.14 0.22 9.15
CA ILE A 4 -10.33 -0.58 7.93
C ILE A 4 -8.96 -0.87 7.31
N ASP A 5 -8.65 -2.14 7.12
CA ASP A 5 -7.50 -2.63 6.39
C ASP A 5 -7.91 -2.89 4.93
N THR A 6 -7.29 -2.19 3.98
CA THR A 6 -7.72 -2.22 2.57
C THR A 6 -6.60 -1.85 1.60
N CYS A 7 -6.72 -2.29 0.35
CA CYS A 7 -5.94 -1.74 -0.75
C CYS A 7 -6.70 -0.66 -1.55
N GLY A 8 -8.00 -0.44 -1.31
CA GLY A 8 -8.78 0.58 -2.01
C GLY A 8 -9.03 0.33 -3.50
N ALA A 9 -8.72 -0.86 -4.03
CA ALA A 9 -8.78 -1.14 -5.47
C ALA A 9 -10.19 -1.00 -6.09
N VAL A 10 -11.22 -1.16 -5.28
CA VAL A 10 -12.63 -1.04 -5.71
C VAL A 10 -13.16 0.40 -5.64
N PHE A 11 -12.34 1.35 -5.22
CA PHE A 11 -12.77 2.74 -5.10
C PHE A 11 -13.28 3.29 -6.43
N THR A 12 -14.43 3.94 -6.37
CA THR A 12 -15.03 4.71 -7.46
C THR A 12 -15.92 5.82 -6.88
N ARG A 13 -16.10 6.91 -7.62
CA ARG A 13 -17.05 7.97 -7.27
C ARG A 13 -18.45 7.73 -7.87
N GLU A 14 -18.66 6.55 -8.44
CA GLU A 14 -19.97 6.18 -9.01
C GLU A 14 -20.95 5.73 -7.93
N GLU A 15 -22.22 6.05 -8.14
CA GLU A 15 -23.32 5.60 -7.28
C GLU A 15 -23.75 4.16 -7.62
N PRO A 16 -24.20 3.39 -6.66
CA PRO A 16 -24.44 3.70 -5.24
C PRO A 16 -23.22 3.47 -4.33
N PHE A 17 -22.04 3.18 -4.89
CA PHE A 17 -20.84 2.88 -4.10
C PHE A 17 -20.39 4.10 -3.27
N PHE A 18 -20.33 5.27 -3.91
CA PHE A 18 -19.76 6.47 -3.30
C PHE A 18 -20.55 6.94 -2.08
N SER A 19 -21.88 7.02 -2.18
CA SER A 19 -22.74 7.36 -1.03
C SER A 19 -22.58 6.39 0.15
N LYS A 20 -22.43 5.09 -0.14
CA LYS A 20 -22.21 4.08 0.90
C LYS A 20 -20.83 4.21 1.55
N LEU A 21 -19.82 4.55 0.75
CA LEU A 21 -18.47 4.82 1.27
C LEU A 21 -18.47 6.06 2.18
N GLU A 22 -19.11 7.16 1.74
CA GLU A 22 -19.22 8.37 2.57
C GLU A 22 -19.92 8.08 3.91
N GLU A 23 -20.98 7.27 3.89
CA GLU A 23 -21.66 6.85 5.12
C GLU A 23 -20.72 6.00 6.00
N LEU A 24 -19.98 5.03 5.43
CA LEU A 24 -19.00 4.22 6.16
C LEU A 24 -17.91 5.08 6.79
N MET A 25 -17.43 6.11 6.09
CA MET A 25 -16.39 7.00 6.60
C MET A 25 -16.80 7.77 7.86
N LYS A 26 -18.11 7.99 8.10
CA LYS A 26 -18.58 8.63 9.36
C LYS A 26 -18.32 7.76 10.59
N TYR A 27 -18.26 6.44 10.43
CA TYR A 27 -18.07 5.47 11.51
C TYR A 27 -16.66 4.87 11.54
N THR A 28 -15.79 5.29 10.63
CA THR A 28 -14.41 4.81 10.52
C THR A 28 -13.46 5.86 11.07
N ASP A 29 -12.64 5.51 12.06
CA ASP A 29 -11.67 6.42 12.65
C ASP A 29 -10.41 6.56 11.79
N MET A 30 -9.91 5.47 11.24
CA MET A 30 -8.73 5.45 10.38
C MET A 30 -8.74 4.29 9.38
N LEU A 31 -7.86 4.35 8.38
CA LEU A 31 -7.62 3.23 7.47
C LEU A 31 -6.14 2.86 7.41
N MET A 32 -5.86 1.57 7.22
CA MET A 32 -4.56 1.08 6.78
C MET A 32 -4.64 0.79 5.29
N LEU A 33 -3.98 1.63 4.48
CA LEU A 33 -4.03 1.57 3.02
C LEU A 33 -2.76 0.95 2.46
N ASP A 34 -2.91 -0.16 1.74
CA ASP A 34 -1.81 -0.82 1.05
C ASP A 34 -1.56 -0.19 -0.32
N ILE A 35 -0.38 0.35 -0.55
CA ILE A 35 0.12 0.74 -1.87
C ILE A 35 1.22 -0.25 -2.26
N LYS A 36 0.88 -1.26 -3.06
CA LYS A 36 1.80 -2.36 -3.41
C LYS A 36 2.89 -1.94 -4.40
N HIS A 37 2.59 -0.99 -5.29
CA HIS A 37 3.53 -0.38 -6.21
C HIS A 37 3.03 0.99 -6.68
N ILE A 38 3.93 1.97 -6.83
CA ILE A 38 3.55 3.32 -7.26
C ILE A 38 3.37 3.41 -8.79
N ASP A 39 4.11 2.64 -9.56
CA ASP A 39 3.98 2.57 -11.00
C ASP A 39 2.83 1.64 -11.41
N ASP A 40 1.94 2.10 -12.30
CA ASP A 40 0.71 1.38 -12.68
C ASP A 40 1.00 0.07 -13.42
N GLU A 41 1.99 0.06 -14.31
CA GLU A 41 2.31 -1.15 -15.09
C GLU A 41 2.99 -2.19 -14.18
N GLN A 42 3.89 -1.77 -13.32
CA GLN A 42 4.51 -2.68 -12.35
C GLN A 42 3.51 -3.17 -11.31
N HIS A 43 2.53 -2.32 -10.93
CA HIS A 43 1.44 -2.73 -10.05
C HIS A 43 0.58 -3.82 -10.70
N LYS A 44 0.27 -3.71 -12.00
CA LYS A 44 -0.44 -4.76 -12.75
C LYS A 44 0.34 -6.06 -12.83
N ILE A 45 1.65 -5.99 -13.04
CA ILE A 45 2.53 -7.18 -13.05
C ILE A 45 2.50 -7.87 -11.68
N LEU A 46 2.55 -7.08 -10.59
CA LEU A 46 2.62 -7.61 -9.23
C LEU A 46 1.28 -8.13 -8.70
N THR A 47 0.16 -7.49 -9.06
CA THR A 47 -1.16 -7.72 -8.45
C THR A 47 -2.26 -8.13 -9.42
N GLY A 48 -2.03 -8.01 -10.72
CA GLY A 48 -3.04 -8.21 -11.75
C GLY A 48 -3.97 -7.00 -11.97
N HIS A 49 -3.83 -5.91 -11.23
CA HIS A 49 -4.74 -4.76 -11.23
C HIS A 49 -4.02 -3.42 -11.34
N SER A 50 -4.71 -2.40 -11.86
CA SER A 50 -4.24 -1.01 -11.85
C SER A 50 -4.22 -0.42 -10.45
N ASN A 51 -3.26 0.47 -10.17
CA ASN A 51 -3.20 1.23 -8.92
C ASN A 51 -3.97 2.56 -8.96
N LYS A 52 -4.56 2.94 -10.08
CA LYS A 52 -5.20 4.26 -10.27
C LYS A 52 -6.27 4.54 -9.23
N ASN A 53 -7.18 3.58 -9.01
CA ASN A 53 -8.23 3.71 -7.99
C ASN A 53 -7.66 3.77 -6.57
N ILE A 54 -6.57 3.08 -6.32
CA ILE A 54 -5.88 3.07 -5.02
C ILE A 54 -5.31 4.46 -4.70
N LEU A 55 -4.60 5.06 -5.66
CA LEU A 55 -4.03 6.39 -5.51
C LEU A 55 -5.12 7.48 -5.46
N GLU A 56 -6.21 7.32 -6.20
CA GLU A 56 -7.36 8.21 -6.12
C GLU A 56 -8.06 8.10 -4.75
N PHE A 57 -8.18 6.89 -4.22
CA PHE A 57 -8.73 6.67 -2.88
C PHE A 57 -7.87 7.34 -1.80
N ALA A 58 -6.54 7.25 -1.89
CA ALA A 58 -5.65 7.94 -0.97
C ALA A 58 -5.87 9.47 -1.00
N ARG A 59 -6.01 10.06 -2.20
CA ARG A 59 -6.31 11.49 -2.35
C ARG A 59 -7.68 11.86 -1.77
N TYR A 60 -8.72 11.07 -2.05
CA TYR A 60 -10.04 11.26 -1.46
C TYR A 60 -10.00 11.26 0.07
N LEU A 61 -9.28 10.29 0.68
CA LEU A 61 -9.12 10.23 2.13
C LEU A 61 -8.36 11.45 2.67
N SER A 62 -7.39 11.98 1.91
CA SER A 62 -6.71 13.22 2.24
C SER A 62 -7.64 14.44 2.19
N ASP A 63 -8.46 14.55 1.14
CA ASP A 63 -9.44 15.63 0.98
C ASP A 63 -10.41 15.71 2.15
N ILE A 64 -10.89 14.57 2.63
CA ILE A 64 -11.80 14.49 3.79
C ILE A 64 -11.08 14.43 5.14
N LYS A 65 -9.75 14.59 5.16
CA LYS A 65 -8.89 14.55 6.36
C LYS A 65 -9.06 13.27 7.19
N LYS A 66 -9.36 12.14 6.54
CA LYS A 66 -9.48 10.84 7.19
C LYS A 66 -8.08 10.29 7.50
N PRO A 67 -7.72 10.02 8.76
CA PRO A 67 -6.41 9.49 9.13
C PRO A 67 -6.10 8.18 8.39
N ILE A 68 -4.89 8.06 7.85
CA ILE A 68 -4.43 6.83 7.21
C ILE A 68 -3.02 6.43 7.64
N TRP A 69 -2.81 5.12 7.67
CA TRP A 69 -1.48 4.53 7.62
C TRP A 69 -1.24 3.99 6.21
N ILE A 70 -0.11 4.35 5.61
CA ILE A 70 0.32 3.78 4.33
C ILE A 70 1.21 2.59 4.62
N ARG A 71 0.89 1.44 3.99
CA ARG A 71 1.73 0.25 4.06
C ARG A 71 2.25 -0.11 2.67
N HIS A 72 3.53 -0.40 2.61
CA HIS A 72 4.21 -0.83 1.39
C HIS A 72 4.92 -2.16 1.62
N VAL A 73 4.57 -3.18 0.84
CA VAL A 73 5.28 -4.48 0.88
C VAL A 73 6.50 -4.39 -0.01
N LEU A 74 7.67 -4.54 0.61
CA LEU A 74 8.96 -4.49 -0.07
C LEU A 74 9.30 -5.86 -0.66
N VAL A 75 9.04 -6.02 -1.95
CA VAL A 75 9.29 -7.26 -2.70
C VAL A 75 10.55 -7.07 -3.55
N PRO A 76 11.64 -7.82 -3.28
CA PRO A 76 12.86 -7.75 -4.07
C PRO A 76 12.59 -7.97 -5.56
N GLU A 77 13.34 -7.28 -6.41
CA GLU A 77 13.24 -7.33 -7.88
C GLU A 77 11.86 -6.88 -8.43
N ARG A 78 11.00 -6.32 -7.59
CA ARG A 78 9.66 -5.83 -7.96
C ARG A 78 9.42 -4.42 -7.45
N SER A 79 9.18 -4.26 -6.15
CA SER A 79 8.81 -2.97 -5.55
C SER A 79 9.93 -2.35 -4.71
N ASP A 80 11.13 -2.93 -4.69
CA ASP A 80 12.24 -2.49 -3.84
C ASP A 80 13.26 -1.56 -4.52
N TYR A 81 13.06 -1.19 -5.79
CA TYR A 81 13.95 -0.26 -6.48
C TYR A 81 13.81 1.18 -5.94
N ASP A 82 14.94 1.83 -5.72
CA ASP A 82 15.00 3.18 -5.13
C ASP A 82 14.13 4.19 -5.90
N GLU A 83 14.16 4.16 -7.25
CA GLU A 83 13.34 5.02 -8.10
C GLU A 83 11.83 4.92 -7.76
N TYR A 84 11.32 3.72 -7.51
CA TYR A 84 9.92 3.54 -7.18
C TYR A 84 9.62 3.94 -5.74
N LEU A 85 10.55 3.72 -4.82
CA LEU A 85 10.42 4.17 -3.43
C LEU A 85 10.42 5.70 -3.35
N GLU A 86 11.27 6.40 -4.12
CA GLU A 86 11.30 7.85 -4.23
C GLU A 86 9.97 8.40 -4.79
N ARG A 87 9.46 7.82 -5.87
CA ARG A 87 8.15 8.19 -6.44
C ARG A 87 6.99 7.92 -5.46
N LEU A 88 7.08 6.86 -4.67
CA LEU A 88 6.09 6.57 -3.62
C LEU A 88 6.18 7.60 -2.50
N HIS A 89 7.39 7.97 -2.07
CA HIS A 89 7.62 9.04 -1.11
C HIS A 89 7.02 10.36 -1.60
N ASP A 90 7.34 10.77 -2.83
CA ASP A 90 6.81 12.01 -3.41
C ASP A 90 5.28 12.01 -3.45
N PHE A 91 4.65 10.88 -3.76
CA PHE A 91 3.20 10.75 -3.72
C PHE A 91 2.67 10.90 -2.27
N ILE A 92 3.29 10.24 -1.29
CA ILE A 92 2.89 10.33 0.12
C ILE A 92 2.99 11.78 0.62
N GLU A 93 4.01 12.53 0.23
CA GLU A 93 4.17 13.95 0.60
C GLU A 93 3.07 14.87 0.02
N THR A 94 2.30 14.41 -0.96
CA THR A 94 1.10 15.15 -1.44
C THR A 94 -0.13 14.96 -0.55
N LEU A 95 -0.08 14.07 0.45
CA LEU A 95 -1.22 13.73 1.31
C LEU A 95 -1.06 14.38 2.69
N ASP A 96 -2.12 15.03 3.18
CA ASP A 96 -2.10 15.79 4.45
C ASP A 96 -2.53 14.97 5.68
N ASN A 97 -2.96 13.73 5.48
CA ASN A 97 -3.67 12.91 6.47
C ASN A 97 -2.90 11.64 6.88
N VAL A 98 -1.65 11.51 6.47
CA VAL A 98 -0.83 10.33 6.75
C VAL A 98 -0.29 10.41 8.18
N GLU A 99 -0.65 9.43 9.02
CA GLU A 99 -0.16 9.31 10.40
C GLU A 99 1.00 8.34 10.55
N LYS A 100 1.13 7.38 9.63
CA LYS A 100 2.22 6.40 9.62
C LYS A 100 2.52 5.92 8.21
N VAL A 101 3.80 5.69 7.93
CA VAL A 101 4.27 4.92 6.78
C VAL A 101 5.01 3.69 7.30
N GLU A 102 4.67 2.52 6.77
CA GLU A 102 5.21 1.25 7.21
C GLU A 102 5.71 0.42 6.04
N VAL A 103 6.99 0.04 6.09
CA VAL A 103 7.60 -0.90 5.15
C VAL A 103 7.43 -2.31 5.72
N LEU A 104 6.76 -3.17 4.99
CA LEU A 104 6.53 -4.56 5.32
C LEU A 104 7.47 -5.44 4.47
N PRO A 105 8.49 -6.08 5.06
CA PRO A 105 9.34 -6.99 4.31
C PRO A 105 8.53 -8.15 3.74
N TYR A 106 8.70 -8.44 2.44
CA TYR A 106 8.16 -9.65 1.84
C TYR A 106 8.66 -10.91 2.56
N HIS A 107 7.82 -11.91 2.66
CA HIS A 107 8.13 -13.22 3.24
C HIS A 107 7.42 -14.36 2.49
N THR A 108 7.98 -15.55 2.53
CA THR A 108 7.48 -16.74 1.79
C THR A 108 6.43 -17.56 2.54
N LEU A 109 5.96 -17.10 3.71
CA LEU A 109 5.03 -17.86 4.57
C LEU A 109 3.70 -18.25 3.88
N GLY A 110 3.33 -17.58 2.79
CA GLY A 110 2.12 -17.90 2.03
C GLY A 110 2.32 -18.90 0.88
N GLU A 111 3.56 -19.24 0.51
CA GLU A 111 3.88 -20.03 -0.67
C GLU A 111 3.22 -21.42 -0.66
N TYR A 112 3.22 -22.09 0.50
CA TYR A 112 2.61 -23.42 0.63
C TYR A 112 1.12 -23.43 0.26
N LYS A 113 0.39 -22.32 0.49
CA LYS A 113 -1.04 -22.22 0.17
C LYS A 113 -1.27 -22.25 -1.34
N TRP A 114 -0.41 -21.61 -2.11
CA TRP A 114 -0.47 -21.64 -3.57
C TRP A 114 -0.31 -23.07 -4.07
N LYS A 115 0.69 -23.78 -3.53
CA LYS A 115 0.93 -25.18 -3.87
C LYS A 115 -0.24 -26.09 -3.49
N GLU A 116 -0.84 -25.91 -2.30
CA GLU A 116 -2.02 -26.68 -1.86
C GLU A 116 -3.24 -26.43 -2.74
N LEU A 117 -3.39 -25.20 -3.28
CA LEU A 117 -4.46 -24.84 -4.20
C LEU A 117 -4.17 -25.23 -5.66
N GLY A 118 -2.98 -25.78 -5.95
CA GLY A 118 -2.58 -26.19 -7.31
C GLY A 118 -2.21 -25.04 -8.21
N TYR A 119 -1.83 -23.88 -7.69
CA TYR A 119 -1.39 -22.72 -8.44
C TYR A 119 0.12 -22.54 -8.37
N ASP A 120 0.71 -22.07 -9.47
CA ASP A 120 2.09 -21.62 -9.48
C ASP A 120 2.23 -20.33 -8.66
N TYR A 121 3.27 -20.28 -7.82
CA TYR A 121 3.54 -19.09 -7.02
C TYR A 121 4.28 -18.04 -7.85
N PRO A 122 3.71 -16.85 -8.09
CA PRO A 122 4.30 -15.85 -8.99
C PRO A 122 5.66 -15.28 -8.53
N LEU A 123 5.96 -15.40 -7.25
CA LEU A 123 7.22 -14.95 -6.64
C LEU A 123 8.14 -16.13 -6.26
N ALA A 124 7.96 -17.31 -6.89
CA ALA A 124 8.82 -18.45 -6.64
C ALA A 124 10.29 -18.11 -6.93
N GLY A 125 11.16 -18.41 -5.96
CA GLY A 125 12.60 -18.11 -6.06
C GLY A 125 12.99 -16.67 -5.67
N ILE A 126 12.05 -15.82 -5.27
CA ILE A 126 12.35 -14.52 -4.70
C ILE A 126 12.57 -14.67 -3.19
N ASP A 127 13.77 -14.39 -2.74
CA ASP A 127 14.11 -14.39 -1.31
C ASP A 127 13.55 -13.13 -0.61
N PRO A 128 13.29 -13.18 0.71
CA PRO A 128 12.98 -11.98 1.48
C PRO A 128 14.05 -10.87 1.34
N PRO A 129 13.68 -9.59 1.43
CA PRO A 129 14.65 -8.49 1.33
C PRO A 129 15.69 -8.56 2.46
N THR A 130 16.92 -8.16 2.15
CA THR A 130 17.95 -8.03 3.18
C THR A 130 17.62 -6.93 4.17
N LYS A 131 18.22 -6.98 5.35
CA LYS A 131 18.05 -5.94 6.37
C LYS A 131 18.45 -4.56 5.84
N GLU A 132 19.53 -4.48 5.08
CA GLU A 132 20.02 -3.24 4.46
C GLU A 132 19.00 -2.68 3.46
N ARG A 133 18.33 -3.52 2.69
CA ARG A 133 17.26 -3.08 1.75
C ARG A 133 16.06 -2.54 2.50
N VAL A 134 15.66 -3.18 3.60
CA VAL A 134 14.57 -2.69 4.47
C VAL A 134 14.93 -1.35 5.11
N GLU A 135 16.15 -1.22 5.65
CA GLU A 135 16.65 0.03 6.23
C GLU A 135 16.70 1.15 5.18
N ASN A 136 17.17 0.84 3.96
CA ASN A 136 17.18 1.79 2.85
C ASN A 136 15.78 2.25 2.46
N ALA A 137 14.80 1.33 2.32
CA ALA A 137 13.41 1.67 2.03
C ALA A 137 12.80 2.55 3.13
N ASN A 138 13.04 2.24 4.40
CA ASN A 138 12.60 3.07 5.52
C ASN A 138 13.22 4.48 5.48
N ARG A 139 14.47 4.59 5.06
CA ARG A 139 15.15 5.89 4.91
C ARG A 139 14.56 6.72 3.77
N ILE A 140 14.33 6.10 2.59
CA ILE A 140 13.75 6.80 1.42
C ILE A 140 12.32 7.25 1.74
N LEU A 141 11.51 6.39 2.33
CA LEU A 141 10.12 6.68 2.69
C LEU A 141 9.98 7.50 3.98
N GLU A 142 11.09 7.93 4.59
CA GLU A 142 11.13 8.73 5.83
C GLU A 142 10.20 8.21 6.94
N THR A 143 10.12 6.88 7.11
CA THR A 143 9.16 6.27 8.07
C THR A 143 9.36 6.76 9.51
N ALA A 144 10.57 7.14 9.88
CA ALA A 144 10.88 7.70 11.20
C ALA A 144 10.19 9.05 11.49
N LYS A 145 9.81 9.82 10.46
CA LYS A 145 9.07 11.09 10.58
C LYS A 145 7.73 10.90 11.29
N TYR A 146 7.12 9.74 11.13
CA TYR A 146 5.80 9.40 11.65
C TYR A 146 5.83 8.73 13.04
N LEU A 147 7.01 8.37 13.58
CA LEU A 147 7.14 7.73 14.89
C LEU A 147 7.12 8.73 16.08
N LYS A 148 7.09 10.04 15.80
CA LYS A 148 7.24 11.12 16.81
C LYS A 148 5.92 11.79 17.20
N LYS A 149 4.79 11.18 16.84
CA LYS A 149 3.47 11.74 17.23
C LYS A 149 2.83 10.98 18.38
#